data_248be486161983a8d3aa6167bba49c04
#
_entry.id   248be486161983a8d3aa6167bba49c04
#
_cell.length_a   1.000
_cell.length_b   1.000
_cell.length_c   1.000
_cell.angle_alpha   90.00
_cell.angle_beta   90.00
_cell.angle_gamma   90.00
#
_symmetry.space_group_name_H-M   'P 1'
#
loop_
_entity.id
_entity.type
_entity.pdbx_description
1 polymer ?
#
loop_
_entity_poly.entity_id
_entity_poly.type
_entity_poly.pdbx_seq_one_letter_code
_entity_poly.pdbx_strand_id
1 'polypeptide(L)'
;MYKRQLLIPVDENDDKNVFVEVRAGTGGDEAALFVGDLYRMYLRLAERNRWKSDLISSRESEQGGFKEVVIKISGENVYKKLKFESGIHRVQRVPTTESQGRIHTSACSVAILAEIEDVEEVEIDKSEIRTDTFRASGAGGQHVNNCLLYTSDAADD
;
A
#
# COMPACT_ATOMS: atom_id res chain seq x y z
N MET A 1 -2.39 10.79 36.12
CA MET A 1 -2.24 10.73 34.66
C MET A 1 -1.74 9.37 34.17
N TYR A 2 -0.88 8.67 34.88
CA TYR A 2 -0.29 7.36 34.49
C TYR A 2 -1.25 6.17 34.39
N LYS A 3 -2.35 6.16 35.17
CA LYS A 3 -3.29 5.00 35.20
C LYS A 3 -4.08 4.79 33.89
N ARG A 4 -4.25 5.83 33.07
CA ARG A 4 -4.96 5.69 31.77
C ARG A 4 -4.08 5.05 30.68
N GLN A 5 -2.78 5.22 30.75
CA GLN A 5 -1.85 4.63 29.78
C GLN A 5 -1.74 3.10 29.94
N LEU A 6 -1.97 2.57 31.15
CA LEU A 6 -1.95 1.14 31.41
C LEU A 6 -3.20 0.42 30.88
N LEU A 7 -4.23 1.16 30.49
CA LEU A 7 -5.48 0.61 29.94
C LEU A 7 -5.52 0.59 28.40
N ILE A 8 -4.50 1.16 27.74
CA ILE A 8 -4.42 1.12 26.29
C ILE A 8 -3.90 -0.26 25.90
N PRO A 9 -4.67 -1.04 25.13
CA PRO A 9 -4.20 -2.32 24.65
C PRO A 9 -2.94 -2.13 23.78
N VAL A 10 -1.92 -2.89 24.07
CA VAL A 10 -0.70 -2.94 23.26
C VAL A 10 -1.00 -3.83 22.05
N ASP A 11 -0.74 -3.33 20.86
CA ASP A 11 -0.83 -4.10 19.64
C ASP A 11 0.41 -5.00 19.52
N GLU A 12 0.20 -6.30 19.31
CA GLU A 12 1.28 -7.29 19.20
C GLU A 12 2.25 -6.99 18.04
N ASN A 13 1.80 -6.18 17.08
CA ASN A 13 2.61 -5.77 15.94
C ASN A 13 3.41 -4.48 16.17
N ASP A 14 3.20 -3.78 17.29
CA ASP A 14 3.80 -2.45 17.52
C ASP A 14 5.32 -2.41 17.36
N ASP A 15 6.02 -3.48 17.70
CA ASP A 15 7.48 -3.58 17.62
C ASP A 15 7.99 -4.12 16.27
N LYS A 16 7.09 -4.51 15.36
CA LYS A 16 7.48 -5.07 14.06
C LYS A 16 8.00 -4.02 13.09
N ASN A 17 8.84 -4.50 12.17
CA ASN A 17 9.18 -3.75 10.97
C ASN A 17 7.98 -3.62 10.05
N VAL A 18 8.04 -2.71 9.07
CA VAL A 18 6.92 -2.48 8.16
C VAL A 18 7.34 -2.49 6.71
N PHE A 19 6.42 -2.92 5.87
CA PHE A 19 6.43 -2.61 4.45
C PHE A 19 5.48 -1.42 4.22
N VAL A 20 6.01 -0.38 3.61
CA VAL A 20 5.24 0.80 3.19
C VAL A 20 5.08 0.72 1.68
N GLU A 21 3.87 0.54 1.25
CA GLU A 21 3.50 0.53 -0.17
C GLU A 21 2.76 1.82 -0.49
N VAL A 22 3.22 2.53 -1.51
CA VAL A 22 2.59 3.76 -1.99
C VAL A 22 2.27 3.59 -3.47
N ARG A 23 0.98 3.74 -3.83
CA ARG A 23 0.50 3.64 -5.21
C ARG A 23 -0.16 4.93 -5.66
N ALA A 24 0.15 5.33 -6.89
CA ALA A 24 -0.55 6.43 -7.54
C ALA A 24 -2.02 6.06 -7.77
N GLY A 25 -2.90 6.98 -7.38
CA GLY A 25 -4.34 6.89 -7.61
C GLY A 25 -4.78 7.84 -8.71
N THR A 26 -5.82 8.63 -8.44
CA THR A 26 -6.34 9.61 -9.39
C THR A 26 -5.42 10.81 -9.50
N GLY A 27 -5.23 11.34 -10.71
CA GLY A 27 -4.41 12.53 -10.98
C GLY A 27 -3.30 12.32 -12.01
N GLY A 28 -3.24 11.14 -12.65
CA GLY A 28 -2.29 10.88 -13.74
C GLY A 28 -0.83 11.06 -13.30
N ASP A 29 -0.05 11.79 -14.11
CA ASP A 29 1.38 12.01 -13.85
C ASP A 29 1.64 12.76 -12.54
N GLU A 30 0.77 13.69 -12.16
CA GLU A 30 0.92 14.39 -10.88
C GLU A 30 0.75 13.46 -9.68
N ALA A 31 -0.12 12.44 -9.77
CA ALA A 31 -0.21 11.44 -8.73
C ALA A 31 1.09 10.63 -8.60
N ALA A 32 1.75 10.32 -9.72
CA ALA A 32 3.04 9.64 -9.71
C ALA A 32 4.16 10.50 -9.11
N LEU A 33 4.17 11.80 -9.39
CA LEU A 33 5.08 12.76 -8.75
C LEU A 33 4.82 12.85 -7.25
N PHE A 34 3.54 12.85 -6.85
CA PHE A 34 3.17 12.87 -5.43
C PHE A 34 3.60 11.60 -4.69
N VAL A 35 3.54 10.42 -5.31
CA VAL A 35 4.13 9.20 -4.75
C VAL A 35 5.62 9.38 -4.49
N GLY A 36 6.35 10.01 -5.42
CA GLY A 36 7.77 10.32 -5.25
C GLY A 36 8.03 11.29 -4.07
N ASP A 37 7.13 12.24 -3.83
CA ASP A 37 7.22 13.15 -2.70
C ASP A 37 6.99 12.42 -1.36
N LEU A 38 5.96 11.55 -1.29
CA LEU A 38 5.70 10.72 -0.12
C LEU A 38 6.83 9.73 0.16
N TYR A 39 7.37 9.10 -0.87
CA TYR A 39 8.54 8.23 -0.75
C TYR A 39 9.71 8.96 -0.08
N ARG A 40 10.05 10.14 -0.57
CA ARG A 40 11.11 10.97 0.04
C ARG A 40 10.78 11.38 1.47
N MET A 41 9.52 11.67 1.77
CA MET A 41 9.05 12.01 3.11
C MET A 41 9.27 10.85 4.07
N TYR A 42 8.90 9.61 3.69
CA TYR A 42 9.10 8.43 4.53
C TYR A 42 10.57 8.08 4.72
N LEU A 43 11.41 8.22 3.69
CA LEU A 43 12.86 8.04 3.84
C LEU A 43 13.45 9.03 4.87
N ARG A 44 13.09 10.30 4.78
CA ARG A 44 13.56 11.31 5.73
C ARG A 44 13.04 11.07 7.15
N LEU A 45 11.81 10.57 7.27
CA LEU A 45 11.27 10.17 8.56
C LEU A 45 12.07 9.01 9.16
N ALA A 46 12.40 8.02 8.36
CA ALA A 46 13.24 6.89 8.76
C ALA A 46 14.63 7.37 9.24
N GLU A 47 15.29 8.23 8.48
CA GLU A 47 16.59 8.82 8.86
C GLU A 47 16.52 9.55 10.21
N ARG A 48 15.50 10.40 10.43
CA ARG A 48 15.33 11.15 11.68
C ARG A 48 15.12 10.24 12.90
N ASN A 49 14.45 9.11 12.69
CA ASN A 49 14.22 8.12 13.74
C ASN A 49 15.35 7.09 13.84
N ARG A 50 16.40 7.18 13.02
CA ARG A 50 17.50 6.20 12.92
C ARG A 50 17.01 4.80 12.54
N TRP A 51 15.97 4.72 11.72
CA TRP A 51 15.47 3.51 11.15
C TRP A 51 16.20 3.20 9.84
N LYS A 52 16.35 1.93 9.55
CA LYS A 52 16.87 1.47 8.26
C LYS A 52 15.73 1.42 7.25
N SER A 53 16.00 1.86 6.02
CA SER A 53 15.05 1.79 4.91
C SER A 53 15.69 1.08 3.73
N ASP A 54 15.01 0.08 3.21
CA ASP A 54 15.43 -0.72 2.05
C ASP A 54 14.34 -0.63 0.97
N LEU A 55 14.72 -0.28 -0.26
CA LEU A 55 13.79 -0.29 -1.40
C LEU A 55 13.58 -1.73 -1.85
N ILE A 56 12.33 -2.20 -1.83
CA ILE A 56 11.99 -3.57 -2.24
C ILE A 56 11.60 -3.61 -3.71
N SER A 57 10.71 -2.72 -4.13
CA SER A 57 10.33 -2.60 -5.52
C SER A 57 9.91 -1.18 -5.87
N SER A 58 10.07 -0.81 -7.13
CA SER A 58 9.57 0.46 -7.65
C SER A 58 9.13 0.30 -9.11
N ARG A 59 8.06 0.99 -9.45
CA ARG A 59 7.61 1.14 -10.82
C ARG A 59 7.58 2.62 -11.17
N GLU A 60 8.50 3.05 -12.00
CA GLU A 60 8.63 4.44 -12.41
C GLU A 60 7.51 4.86 -13.38
N SER A 61 7.22 6.16 -13.42
CA SER A 61 6.36 6.78 -14.42
C SER A 61 7.20 7.45 -15.50
N GLU A 62 6.68 7.49 -16.73
CA GLU A 62 7.37 8.11 -17.88
C GLU A 62 7.65 9.60 -17.68
N GLN A 63 6.82 10.30 -16.93
CA GLN A 63 6.94 11.73 -16.62
C GLN A 63 7.72 12.00 -15.32
N GLY A 64 8.33 10.98 -14.76
CA GLY A 64 9.01 11.03 -13.46
C GLY A 64 8.07 10.65 -12.30
N GLY A 65 8.66 10.43 -11.12
CA GLY A 65 7.95 9.87 -9.97
C GLY A 65 7.70 8.37 -10.12
N PHE A 66 6.77 7.83 -9.34
CA PHE A 66 6.53 6.39 -9.29
C PHE A 66 5.02 6.10 -9.42
N LYS A 67 4.67 5.09 -10.22
CA LYS A 67 3.33 4.49 -10.23
C LYS A 67 3.09 3.69 -8.95
N GLU A 68 4.15 3.06 -8.47
CA GLU A 68 4.14 2.25 -7.26
C GLU A 68 5.56 2.22 -6.67
N VAL A 69 5.65 2.26 -5.34
CA VAL A 69 6.90 2.05 -4.62
C VAL A 69 6.62 1.27 -3.35
N VAL A 70 7.47 0.29 -3.06
CA VAL A 70 7.43 -0.53 -1.85
C VAL A 70 8.78 -0.41 -1.15
N ILE A 71 8.75 0.03 0.10
CA ILE A 71 9.94 0.12 0.96
C ILE A 71 9.73 -0.67 2.24
N LYS A 72 10.78 -1.32 2.70
CA LYS A 72 10.85 -1.90 4.04
C LYS A 72 11.49 -0.89 4.98
N ILE A 73 10.87 -0.63 6.10
CA ILE A 73 11.43 0.21 7.17
C ILE A 73 11.59 -0.65 8.41
N SER A 74 12.82 -0.72 8.91
CA SER A 74 13.21 -1.56 10.04
C SER A 74 13.78 -0.73 11.17
N GLY A 75 13.34 -1.00 12.39
CA GLY A 75 13.80 -0.28 13.58
C GLY A 75 12.83 -0.42 14.74
N GLU A 76 13.09 0.34 15.79
CA GLU A 76 12.30 0.28 17.03
C GLU A 76 10.96 1.01 16.89
N ASN A 77 9.85 0.34 17.24
CA ASN A 77 8.49 0.88 17.23
C ASN A 77 8.04 1.48 15.88
N VAL A 78 8.48 0.89 14.77
CA VAL A 78 8.17 1.41 13.43
C VAL A 78 6.69 1.29 13.15
N TYR A 79 6.13 0.08 13.31
CA TYR A 79 4.70 -0.16 13.07
C TYR A 79 3.83 0.72 13.96
N LYS A 80 4.16 0.83 15.23
CA LYS A 80 3.45 1.68 16.20
C LYS A 80 3.30 3.13 15.74
N LYS A 81 4.33 3.67 15.07
CA LYS A 81 4.31 5.06 14.58
C LYS A 81 3.64 5.21 13.23
N LEU A 82 3.71 4.20 12.37
CA LEU A 82 3.27 4.28 10.97
C LEU A 82 1.90 3.65 10.73
N LYS A 83 1.37 2.80 11.60
CA LYS A 83 0.11 2.06 11.38
C LYS A 83 -1.09 2.93 11.01
N PHE A 84 -1.11 4.19 11.42
CA PHE A 84 -2.19 5.14 11.12
C PHE A 84 -2.02 5.90 9.80
N GLU A 85 -0.88 5.72 9.12
CA GLU A 85 -0.63 6.32 7.81
C GLU A 85 -1.36 5.57 6.67
N SER A 86 -1.86 4.35 6.91
CA SER A 86 -2.63 3.60 5.92
C SER A 86 -3.89 4.34 5.52
N GLY A 87 -4.07 4.55 4.21
CA GLY A 87 -5.25 5.22 3.68
C GLY A 87 -4.99 5.98 2.39
N ILE A 88 -5.93 6.86 2.06
CA ILE A 88 -5.82 7.73 0.88
C ILE A 88 -5.20 9.06 1.28
N HIS A 89 -4.06 9.35 0.68
CA HIS A 89 -3.39 10.64 0.81
C HIS A 89 -3.75 11.52 -0.39
N ARG A 90 -4.12 12.76 -0.12
CA ARG A 90 -4.56 13.72 -1.14
C ARG A 90 -3.72 14.99 -1.09
N VAL A 91 -3.34 15.47 -2.26
CA VAL A 91 -2.68 16.77 -2.42
C VAL A 91 -3.50 17.68 -3.32
N GLN A 92 -3.54 18.96 -2.97
CA GLN A 92 -4.10 20.04 -3.78
C GLN A 92 -3.00 21.06 -4.00
N ARG A 93 -2.49 21.10 -5.22
CA ARG A 93 -1.43 22.04 -5.62
C ARG A 93 -1.52 22.31 -7.11
N VAL A 94 -0.79 23.33 -7.56
CA VAL A 94 -0.55 23.54 -8.98
C VAL A 94 0.51 22.50 -9.40
N PRO A 95 0.19 21.55 -10.28
CA PRO A 95 1.16 20.54 -10.73
C PRO A 95 2.31 21.20 -11.48
N THR A 96 3.49 20.58 -11.45
CA THR A 96 4.63 21.02 -12.28
C THR A 96 4.37 20.86 -13.77
N THR A 97 3.42 20.02 -14.14
CA THR A 97 2.95 19.77 -15.51
C THR A 97 1.88 20.76 -15.99
N GLU A 98 1.37 21.63 -15.11
CA GLU A 98 0.30 22.58 -15.42
C GLU A 98 0.89 23.93 -15.83
N SER A 99 0.58 24.36 -17.07
CA SER A 99 1.08 25.61 -17.63
C SER A 99 0.23 26.85 -17.30
N GLN A 100 -1.04 26.65 -16.91
CA GLN A 100 -2.02 27.72 -16.69
C GLN A 100 -2.21 28.09 -15.21
N GLY A 101 -1.43 27.49 -14.31
CA GLY A 101 -1.49 27.78 -12.87
C GLY A 101 -2.75 27.28 -12.17
N ARG A 102 -3.48 26.31 -12.73
CA ARG A 102 -4.68 25.74 -12.10
C ARG A 102 -4.31 24.79 -11.00
N ILE A 103 -5.06 24.84 -9.90
CA ILE A 103 -4.94 23.88 -8.81
C ILE A 103 -5.61 22.57 -9.22
N HIS A 104 -4.87 21.46 -9.15
CA HIS A 104 -5.37 20.11 -9.36
C HIS A 104 -5.37 19.34 -8.04
N THR A 105 -6.24 18.35 -7.96
CA THR A 105 -6.30 17.41 -6.86
C THR A 105 -5.77 16.05 -7.33
N SER A 106 -4.74 15.57 -6.67
CA SER A 106 -4.18 14.23 -6.91
C SER A 106 -4.25 13.40 -5.64
N ALA A 107 -4.39 12.11 -5.79
CA ALA A 107 -4.45 11.18 -4.68
C ALA A 107 -3.56 9.97 -4.91
N CYS A 108 -3.07 9.41 -3.83
CA CYS A 108 -2.39 8.12 -3.81
C CYS A 108 -2.87 7.30 -2.61
N SER A 109 -2.72 5.99 -2.69
CA SER A 109 -2.97 5.09 -1.57
C SER A 109 -1.66 4.73 -0.90
N VAL A 110 -1.69 4.70 0.43
CA VAL A 110 -0.61 4.23 1.28
C VAL A 110 -1.10 3.02 2.04
N ALA A 111 -0.34 1.93 2.00
CA ALA A 111 -0.58 0.74 2.81
C ALA A 111 0.63 0.48 3.71
N ILE A 112 0.36 0.29 5.00
CA ILE A 112 1.36 -0.09 6.00
C ILE A 112 1.09 -1.51 6.42
N LEU A 113 2.01 -2.41 6.13
CA LEU A 113 1.91 -3.83 6.44
C LEU A 113 2.99 -4.18 7.45
N ALA A 114 2.60 -4.80 8.58
CA ALA A 114 3.58 -5.33 9.51
C ALA A 114 4.36 -6.49 8.86
N GLU A 115 5.65 -6.58 9.12
CA GLU A 115 6.45 -7.74 8.72
C GLU A 115 5.97 -8.96 9.52
N ILE A 116 5.48 -9.96 8.82
CA ILE A 116 5.09 -11.23 9.39
C ILE A 116 6.33 -12.12 9.36
N GLU A 117 6.67 -12.75 10.47
CA GLU A 117 7.65 -13.83 10.51
C GLU A 117 7.12 -14.96 9.64
N ASP A 118 8.03 -15.66 8.93
CA ASP A 118 7.67 -16.70 7.96
C ASP A 118 6.52 -17.57 8.48
N VAL A 119 5.39 -17.44 7.82
CA VAL A 119 4.30 -18.39 7.99
C VAL A 119 4.77 -19.66 7.28
N GLU A 120 4.77 -20.78 7.97
CA GLU A 120 4.99 -22.10 7.34
C GLU A 120 4.20 -22.13 6.03
N GLU A 121 4.90 -22.47 4.92
CA GLU A 121 4.23 -22.56 3.61
C GLU A 121 3.03 -23.49 3.75
N VAL A 122 1.85 -22.95 3.62
CA VAL A 122 0.63 -23.74 3.55
C VAL A 122 0.65 -24.45 2.22
N GLU A 123 0.93 -25.77 2.23
CA GLU A 123 0.77 -26.60 1.05
C GLU A 123 -0.71 -26.63 0.65
N ILE A 124 -1.03 -25.87 -0.39
CA ILE A 124 -2.37 -25.90 -0.98
C ILE A 124 -2.45 -27.07 -1.92
N ASP A 125 -3.26 -28.07 -1.59
CA ASP A 125 -3.54 -29.17 -2.50
C ASP A 125 -4.38 -28.65 -3.68
N LYS A 126 -3.76 -28.65 -4.85
CA LYS A 126 -4.41 -28.18 -6.10
C LYS A 126 -5.65 -29.00 -6.48
N SER A 127 -5.81 -30.22 -5.92
CA SER A 127 -7.00 -31.05 -6.14
C SER A 127 -8.24 -30.55 -5.39
N GLU A 128 -8.04 -29.75 -4.31
CA GLU A 128 -9.12 -29.14 -3.54
C GLU A 128 -9.59 -27.80 -4.11
N ILE A 129 -8.84 -27.27 -5.10
CA ILE A 129 -9.21 -25.99 -5.74
C ILE A 129 -10.15 -26.26 -6.91
N ARG A 130 -11.41 -25.84 -6.77
CA ARG A 130 -12.36 -25.80 -7.88
C ARG A 130 -12.26 -24.43 -8.57
N THR A 131 -11.98 -24.45 -9.88
CA THR A 131 -11.91 -23.25 -10.71
C THR A 131 -13.11 -23.18 -11.64
N ASP A 132 -14.02 -22.27 -11.37
CA ASP A 132 -15.18 -22.02 -12.24
C ASP A 132 -14.95 -20.74 -13.06
N THR A 133 -15.05 -20.84 -14.39
CA THR A 133 -14.96 -19.69 -15.29
C THR A 133 -16.34 -19.33 -15.82
N PHE A 134 -16.74 -18.07 -15.70
CA PHE A 134 -17.98 -17.59 -16.28
C PHE A 134 -17.78 -16.34 -17.13
N ARG A 135 -18.65 -16.13 -18.10
CA ARG A 135 -18.66 -14.92 -18.91
C ARG A 135 -19.51 -13.86 -18.22
N ALA A 136 -18.93 -12.68 -18.03
CA ALA A 136 -19.70 -11.55 -17.53
C ALA A 136 -20.80 -11.19 -18.55
N SER A 137 -22.05 -11.13 -18.11
CA SER A 137 -23.24 -10.89 -18.94
C SER A 137 -23.59 -9.40 -19.09
N GLY A 138 -22.61 -8.50 -19.12
CA GLY A 138 -22.82 -7.05 -19.26
C GLY A 138 -22.54 -6.55 -20.67
N ALA A 139 -23.36 -5.62 -21.16
CA ALA A 139 -23.19 -4.99 -22.47
C ALA A 139 -22.03 -3.98 -22.44
N GLY A 140 -20.95 -4.30 -23.16
CA GLY A 140 -19.93 -3.34 -23.59
C GLY A 140 -18.80 -3.08 -22.58
N GLY A 141 -17.61 -3.53 -22.93
CA GLY A 141 -16.36 -3.18 -22.29
C GLY A 141 -15.30 -4.24 -22.48
N GLN A 142 -14.07 -3.83 -22.53
CA GLN A 142 -12.88 -4.64 -22.79
C GLN A 142 -12.62 -5.72 -21.71
N HIS A 143 -13.41 -5.76 -20.63
CA HIS A 143 -13.33 -6.71 -19.50
C HIS A 143 -14.38 -7.84 -19.53
N VAL A 144 -15.08 -8.05 -20.64
CA VAL A 144 -16.08 -9.12 -20.76
C VAL A 144 -15.45 -10.51 -20.90
N ASN A 145 -14.13 -10.59 -21.03
CA ASN A 145 -13.42 -11.84 -21.26
C ASN A 145 -12.75 -12.32 -19.96
N ASN A 146 -13.36 -13.34 -19.36
CA ASN A 146 -12.81 -14.17 -18.28
C ASN A 146 -12.50 -13.46 -16.97
N CYS A 147 -13.51 -13.35 -16.10
CA CYS A 147 -13.27 -13.15 -14.67
C CYS A 147 -13.01 -14.53 -14.04
N LEU A 148 -11.80 -14.72 -13.51
CA LEU A 148 -11.47 -15.88 -12.68
C LEU A 148 -11.92 -15.57 -11.25
N LEU A 149 -12.93 -16.30 -10.78
CA LEU A 149 -13.36 -16.24 -9.38
C LEU A 149 -12.77 -17.46 -8.67
N TYR A 150 -11.94 -17.20 -7.66
CA TYR A 150 -11.48 -18.25 -6.75
C TYR A 150 -12.45 -18.28 -5.57
N THR A 151 -13.22 -19.34 -5.44
CA THR A 151 -13.97 -19.61 -4.20
C THR A 151 -13.28 -20.73 -3.47
N SER A 152 -12.76 -20.44 -2.28
CA SER A 152 -12.44 -21.49 -1.31
C SER A 152 -13.73 -21.87 -0.63
N ASP A 153 -14.20 -23.09 -0.81
CA ASP A 153 -15.27 -23.65 -0.01
C ASP A 153 -14.64 -24.07 1.32
N ALA A 154 -14.81 -23.24 2.35
CA ALA A 154 -14.59 -23.70 3.71
C ALA A 154 -15.79 -24.56 4.04
N ALA A 155 -15.61 -25.87 3.98
CA ALA A 155 -16.61 -26.80 4.48
C ALA A 155 -16.82 -26.51 5.98
N ASP A 156 -18.01 -26.06 6.29
CA ASP A 156 -18.53 -26.09 7.65
C ASP A 156 -18.65 -27.58 8.09
N ASP A 157 -17.94 -27.93 9.14
CA ASP A 157 -18.26 -29.01 10.06
C ASP A 157 -18.22 -28.51 11.48
#